data_99d7875425218c1b4cdf1c995c57e3d3
#
_entry.id   99d7875425218c1b4cdf1c995c57e3d3
#
_cell.length_a   1.000
_cell.length_b   1.000
_cell.length_c   1.000
_cell.angle_alpha   90.00
_cell.angle_beta   90.00
_cell.angle_gamma   90.00
#
_symmetry.space_group_name_H-M   'P 1'
#
loop_
_entity.id
_entity.type
_entity.pdbx_description
1 polymer ?
#
loop_
_entity_poly.entity_id
_entity_poly.type
_entity_poly.pdbx_seq_one_letter_code
_entity_poly.pdbx_strand_id
1 'polypeptide(L)'
;MPTRDEALALLHEWNENPSLRKHGILVEAGVRGYAADDGLNPETVERWGMAGLLHDLDYERFPAEETHGAIGADELARRGYPEDVVHAVRSHNDALGIPRASRLDHLVYACDELAGFLVAVALMRPSRKLADVEPINVRKRMKDKAFARAVPREMLLAGAEEIGVDFDTHVSNMVRYLDTVAADVGL
;
A
#
# COMPACT_ATOMS: atom_id res chain seq x y z
N MET A 1 5.51 -12.75 17.19
CA MET A 1 5.27 -11.79 16.08
C MET A 1 5.16 -10.41 16.70
N PRO A 2 5.81 -9.39 16.17
CA PRO A 2 5.64 -8.01 16.63
C PRO A 2 4.18 -7.57 16.58
N THR A 3 3.79 -6.65 17.47
CA THR A 3 2.46 -6.04 17.49
C THR A 3 2.37 -4.90 16.51
N ARG A 4 1.14 -4.45 16.19
CA ARG A 4 0.93 -3.28 15.32
C ARG A 4 1.58 -2.01 15.93
N ASP A 5 1.53 -1.83 17.25
CA ASP A 5 2.15 -0.67 17.91
C ASP A 5 3.68 -0.68 17.75
N GLU A 6 4.31 -1.86 17.84
CA GLU A 6 5.74 -2.02 17.56
C GLU A 6 6.06 -1.78 16.08
N ALA A 7 5.20 -2.19 15.16
CA ALA A 7 5.35 -1.90 13.73
C ALA A 7 5.23 -0.40 13.43
N LEU A 8 4.27 0.31 14.05
CA LEU A 8 4.16 1.77 13.97
C LEU A 8 5.39 2.49 14.54
N ALA A 9 5.89 2.02 15.68
CA ALA A 9 7.10 2.57 16.27
C ALA A 9 8.31 2.40 15.32
N LEU A 10 8.42 1.24 14.67
CA LEU A 10 9.45 0.97 13.67
C LEU A 10 9.31 1.88 12.43
N LEU A 11 8.09 2.06 11.93
CA LEU A 11 7.83 3.00 10.83
C LEU A 11 8.29 4.42 11.20
N HIS A 12 8.00 4.87 12.43
CA HIS A 12 8.41 6.17 12.93
C HIS A 12 9.92 6.29 13.17
N GLU A 13 10.59 5.20 13.55
CA GLU A 13 12.04 5.14 13.70
C GLU A 13 12.76 5.33 12.36
N TRP A 14 12.21 4.75 11.29
CA TRP A 14 12.85 4.74 9.98
C TRP A 14 12.46 5.91 9.08
N ASN A 15 11.27 6.46 9.23
CA ASN A 15 10.75 7.53 8.39
C ASN A 15 10.40 8.76 9.24
N GLU A 16 11.01 9.90 8.93
CA GLU A 16 10.67 11.22 9.50
C GLU A 16 9.56 11.90 8.69
N ASN A 17 9.50 11.62 7.39
CA ASN A 17 8.53 12.20 6.47
C ASN A 17 7.09 11.76 6.79
N PRO A 18 6.21 12.69 7.18
CA PRO A 18 4.83 12.34 7.54
C PRO A 18 4.03 11.80 6.36
N SER A 19 4.40 12.11 5.11
CA SER A 19 3.70 11.60 3.93
C SER A 19 3.96 10.10 3.74
N LEU A 20 5.19 9.62 3.99
CA LEU A 20 5.52 8.19 3.92
C LEU A 20 4.82 7.41 5.03
N ARG A 21 4.78 7.96 6.26
CA ARG A 21 4.04 7.35 7.36
C ARG A 21 2.55 7.19 7.04
N LYS A 22 1.93 8.24 6.48
CA LYS A 22 0.53 8.22 6.05
C LYS A 22 0.30 7.22 4.93
N HIS A 23 1.22 7.13 3.99
CA HIS A 23 1.16 6.17 2.89
C HIS A 23 1.16 4.73 3.43
N GLY A 24 2.08 4.38 4.33
CA GLY A 24 2.09 3.07 4.98
C GLY A 24 0.77 2.72 5.67
N ILE A 25 0.16 3.68 6.42
CA ILE A 25 -1.15 3.48 7.06
C ILE A 25 -2.27 3.23 6.04
N LEU A 26 -2.24 3.91 4.90
CA LEU A 26 -3.23 3.72 3.84
C LEU A 26 -3.07 2.37 3.16
N VAL A 27 -1.84 1.95 2.85
CA VAL A 27 -1.59 0.63 2.25
C VAL A 27 -1.94 -0.49 3.24
N GLU A 28 -1.63 -0.32 4.55
CA GLU A 28 -2.12 -1.21 5.60
C GLU A 28 -3.64 -1.38 5.54
N ALA A 29 -4.39 -0.29 5.47
CA ALA A 29 -5.85 -0.34 5.41
C ALA A 29 -6.37 -1.08 4.17
N GLY A 30 -5.73 -0.88 3.00
CA GLY A 30 -6.03 -1.60 1.78
C GLY A 30 -5.82 -3.11 1.90
N VAL A 31 -4.64 -3.52 2.38
CA VAL A 31 -4.29 -4.95 2.57
C VAL A 31 -5.20 -5.61 3.60
N ARG A 32 -5.47 -4.96 4.74
CA ARG A 32 -6.40 -5.45 5.76
C ARG A 32 -7.81 -5.60 5.24
N GLY A 33 -8.27 -4.64 4.43
CA GLY A 33 -9.60 -4.67 3.83
C GLY A 33 -9.78 -5.88 2.92
N TYR A 34 -8.83 -6.12 2.02
CA TYR A 34 -8.85 -7.30 1.17
C TYR A 34 -8.73 -8.61 1.96
N ALA A 35 -7.83 -8.67 2.94
CA ALA A 35 -7.67 -9.85 3.79
C ALA A 35 -8.97 -10.22 4.54
N ALA A 36 -9.70 -9.20 5.02
CA ALA A 36 -10.99 -9.39 5.67
C ALA A 36 -12.08 -9.84 4.70
N ASP A 37 -12.14 -9.25 3.49
CA ASP A 37 -13.09 -9.64 2.45
C ASP A 37 -12.80 -11.05 1.89
N ASP A 38 -11.52 -11.48 1.88
CA ASP A 38 -11.11 -12.86 1.57
C ASP A 38 -11.49 -13.85 2.71
N GLY A 39 -12.07 -13.38 3.83
CA GLY A 39 -12.56 -14.20 4.94
C GLY A 39 -11.45 -14.72 5.87
N LEU A 40 -10.29 -14.08 5.87
CA LEU A 40 -9.18 -14.49 6.73
C LEU A 40 -9.48 -14.18 8.21
N ASN A 41 -8.90 -14.98 9.11
CA ASN A 41 -9.07 -14.76 10.54
C ASN A 41 -8.37 -13.46 11.00
N PRO A 42 -8.80 -12.85 12.13
CA PRO A 42 -8.29 -11.56 12.59
C PRO A 42 -6.77 -11.49 12.77
N GLU A 43 -6.14 -12.58 13.22
CA GLU A 43 -4.69 -12.65 13.41
C GLU A 43 -3.95 -12.55 12.06
N THR A 44 -4.45 -13.21 11.02
CA THR A 44 -3.88 -13.13 9.67
C THR A 44 -4.12 -11.75 9.04
N VAL A 45 -5.31 -11.16 9.23
CA VAL A 45 -5.60 -9.79 8.79
C VAL A 45 -4.63 -8.80 9.41
N GLU A 46 -4.38 -8.91 10.72
CA GLU A 46 -3.41 -8.08 11.44
C GLU A 46 -2.00 -8.25 10.87
N ARG A 47 -1.55 -9.49 10.75
CA ARG A 47 -0.23 -9.83 10.22
C ARG A 47 -0.02 -9.30 8.79
N TRP A 48 -0.99 -9.48 7.91
CA TRP A 48 -0.91 -9.01 6.53
C TRP A 48 -0.92 -7.49 6.44
N GLY A 49 -1.69 -6.82 7.30
CA GLY A 49 -1.68 -5.37 7.42
C GLY A 49 -0.29 -4.81 7.71
N MET A 50 0.53 -5.51 8.51
CA MET A 50 1.90 -5.07 8.78
C MET A 50 2.78 -5.06 7.53
N ALA A 51 2.56 -5.95 6.57
CA ALA A 51 3.27 -5.89 5.29
C ALA A 51 2.94 -4.59 4.54
N GLY A 52 1.66 -4.22 4.48
CA GLY A 52 1.24 -2.94 3.89
C GLY A 52 1.78 -1.73 4.65
N LEU A 53 1.78 -1.77 5.99
CA LEU A 53 2.30 -0.67 6.82
C LEU A 53 3.79 -0.40 6.60
N LEU A 54 4.57 -1.46 6.38
CA LEU A 54 6.03 -1.43 6.40
C LEU A 54 6.66 -1.68 5.01
N HIS A 55 5.88 -1.75 3.92
CA HIS A 55 6.42 -2.05 2.58
C HIS A 55 7.50 -1.04 2.16
N ASP A 56 7.30 0.23 2.46
CA ASP A 56 8.18 1.36 2.19
C ASP A 56 9.09 1.75 3.36
N LEU A 57 9.36 0.82 4.29
CA LEU A 57 10.13 1.12 5.51
C LEU A 57 11.45 1.82 5.22
N ASP A 58 12.15 1.40 4.19
CA ASP A 58 13.50 1.87 3.84
C ASP A 58 13.53 3.01 2.82
N TYR A 59 12.38 3.37 2.22
CA TYR A 59 12.32 4.29 1.08
C TYR A 59 12.94 5.66 1.36
N GLU A 60 12.73 6.24 2.53
CA GLU A 60 13.30 7.56 2.88
C GLU A 60 14.83 7.54 2.94
N ARG A 61 15.40 6.43 3.42
CA ARG A 61 16.85 6.29 3.62
C ARG A 61 17.56 5.70 2.40
N PHE A 62 16.88 4.84 1.65
CA PHE A 62 17.43 4.06 0.54
C PHE A 62 16.48 4.04 -0.66
N PRO A 63 16.24 5.20 -1.32
CA PRO A 63 15.23 5.34 -2.37
C PRO A 63 15.66 4.76 -3.74
N ALA A 64 16.85 4.20 -3.86
CA ALA A 64 17.32 3.61 -5.10
C ALA A 64 16.55 2.32 -5.41
N GLU A 65 16.01 2.20 -6.63
CA GLU A 65 15.18 1.08 -7.04
C GLU A 65 15.85 -0.29 -6.80
N GLU A 66 17.16 -0.38 -6.91
CA GLU A 66 17.93 -1.61 -6.72
C GLU A 66 18.04 -2.04 -5.24
N THR A 67 17.68 -1.19 -4.30
CA THR A 67 17.83 -1.44 -2.85
C THR A 67 16.54 -1.30 -2.07
N HIS A 68 15.62 -0.46 -2.55
CA HIS A 68 14.33 -0.20 -1.93
C HIS A 68 13.50 -1.49 -1.84
N GLY A 69 12.92 -1.74 -0.68
CA GLY A 69 12.19 -2.97 -0.34
C GLY A 69 13.11 -4.11 0.14
N ALA A 70 14.34 -4.21 -0.38
CA ALA A 70 15.27 -5.25 0.05
C ALA A 70 15.84 -4.97 1.45
N ILE A 71 16.28 -3.74 1.71
CA ILE A 71 16.87 -3.33 3.00
C ILE A 71 15.78 -3.35 4.09
N GLY A 72 14.58 -2.86 3.78
CA GLY A 72 13.44 -2.91 4.69
C GLY A 72 13.09 -4.36 5.07
N ALA A 73 13.01 -5.25 4.08
CA ALA A 73 12.74 -6.67 4.32
C ALA A 73 13.82 -7.34 5.18
N ASP A 74 15.11 -7.03 4.97
CA ASP A 74 16.21 -7.55 5.79
C ASP A 74 16.07 -7.08 7.25
N GLU A 75 15.70 -5.83 7.48
CA GLU A 75 15.46 -5.31 8.83
C GLU A 75 14.25 -5.98 9.48
N LEU A 76 13.16 -6.21 8.74
CA LEU A 76 12.00 -6.93 9.25
C LEU A 76 12.35 -8.36 9.65
N ALA A 77 13.11 -9.08 8.82
CA ALA A 77 13.60 -10.43 9.14
C ALA A 77 14.45 -10.42 10.42
N ARG A 78 15.36 -9.46 10.56
CA ARG A 78 16.21 -9.29 11.75
C ARG A 78 15.39 -9.03 13.03
N ARG A 79 14.25 -8.36 12.90
CA ARG A 79 13.32 -8.06 14.01
C ARG A 79 12.30 -9.18 14.27
N GLY A 80 12.36 -10.29 13.53
CA GLY A 80 11.53 -11.46 13.77
C GLY A 80 10.11 -11.35 13.20
N TYR A 81 9.91 -10.53 12.15
CA TYR A 81 8.66 -10.55 11.39
C TYR A 81 8.52 -11.87 10.62
N PRO A 82 7.29 -12.36 10.41
CA PRO A 82 7.03 -13.58 9.67
C PRO A 82 7.54 -13.53 8.23
N GLU A 83 7.95 -14.70 7.70
CA GLU A 83 8.54 -14.78 6.36
C GLU A 83 7.60 -14.29 5.24
N ASP A 84 6.29 -14.54 5.37
CA ASP A 84 5.29 -14.04 4.41
C ASP A 84 5.25 -12.50 4.36
N VAL A 85 5.35 -11.83 5.50
CA VAL A 85 5.45 -10.36 5.60
C VAL A 85 6.76 -9.86 4.96
N VAL A 86 7.88 -10.48 5.32
CA VAL A 86 9.21 -10.14 4.79
C VAL A 86 9.26 -10.30 3.26
N HIS A 87 8.70 -11.41 2.76
CA HIS A 87 8.65 -11.68 1.32
C HIS A 87 7.78 -10.66 0.58
N ALA A 88 6.60 -10.33 1.12
CA ALA A 88 5.70 -9.36 0.50
C ALA A 88 6.34 -7.97 0.42
N VAL A 89 7.03 -7.53 1.49
CA VAL A 89 7.80 -6.28 1.48
C VAL A 89 8.91 -6.31 0.44
N ARG A 90 9.62 -7.44 0.29
CA ARG A 90 10.70 -7.55 -0.69
C ARG A 90 10.22 -7.60 -2.14
N SER A 91 9.08 -8.27 -2.40
CA SER A 91 8.56 -8.52 -3.75
C SER A 91 7.68 -7.40 -4.32
N HIS A 92 7.34 -6.37 -3.51
CA HIS A 92 6.51 -5.27 -4.01
C HIS A 92 7.25 -4.40 -5.04
N ASN A 93 8.57 -4.30 -4.95
CA ASN A 93 9.38 -3.54 -5.89
C ASN A 93 9.82 -4.41 -7.08
N ASP A 94 9.29 -4.13 -8.26
CA ASP A 94 9.59 -4.85 -9.51
C ASP A 94 11.08 -4.82 -9.90
N ALA A 95 11.81 -3.77 -9.52
CA ALA A 95 13.23 -3.64 -9.85
C ALA A 95 14.11 -4.71 -9.19
N LEU A 96 13.65 -5.32 -8.11
CA LEU A 96 14.36 -6.42 -7.45
C LEU A 96 14.21 -7.76 -8.18
N GLY A 97 13.28 -7.88 -9.14
CA GLY A 97 13.07 -9.09 -9.91
C GLY A 97 12.62 -10.31 -9.08
N ILE A 98 12.04 -10.08 -7.90
CA ILE A 98 11.56 -11.13 -7.01
C ILE A 98 10.11 -11.43 -7.34
N PRO A 99 9.78 -12.69 -7.73
CA PRO A 99 8.40 -13.01 -8.09
C PRO A 99 7.44 -12.88 -6.92
N ARG A 100 6.30 -12.23 -7.14
CA ARG A 100 5.15 -12.30 -6.23
C ARG A 100 4.51 -13.69 -6.36
N ALA A 101 4.45 -14.44 -5.28
CA ALA A 101 4.02 -15.84 -5.25
C ALA A 101 2.80 -16.09 -4.36
N SER A 102 2.56 -15.21 -3.38
CA SER A 102 1.45 -15.33 -2.44
C SER A 102 0.37 -14.27 -2.68
N ARG A 103 -0.83 -14.54 -2.16
CA ARG A 103 -1.92 -13.55 -2.18
C ARG A 103 -1.51 -12.24 -1.49
N LEU A 104 -0.72 -12.33 -0.41
CA LEU A 104 -0.22 -11.16 0.32
C LEU A 104 0.70 -10.31 -0.57
N ASP A 105 1.62 -10.95 -1.30
CA ASP A 105 2.55 -10.23 -2.19
C ASP A 105 1.80 -9.41 -3.24
N HIS A 106 0.81 -10.06 -3.89
CA HIS A 106 -0.04 -9.39 -4.88
C HIS A 106 -0.88 -8.27 -4.27
N LEU A 107 -1.38 -8.43 -3.03
CA LEU A 107 -2.17 -7.39 -2.36
C LEU A 107 -1.33 -6.17 -2.01
N VAL A 108 -0.10 -6.35 -1.50
CA VAL A 108 0.79 -5.22 -1.20
C VAL A 108 1.06 -4.42 -2.47
N TYR A 109 1.47 -5.08 -3.54
CA TYR A 109 1.70 -4.45 -4.84
C TYR A 109 0.47 -3.72 -5.40
N ALA A 110 -0.71 -4.35 -5.34
CA ALA A 110 -1.94 -3.77 -5.88
C ALA A 110 -2.43 -2.56 -5.09
N CYS A 111 -2.24 -2.56 -3.76
CA CYS A 111 -2.70 -1.49 -2.89
C CYS A 111 -1.76 -0.27 -2.89
N ASP A 112 -0.46 -0.46 -3.09
CA ASP A 112 0.58 0.55 -2.95
C ASP A 112 0.31 1.79 -3.83
N GLU A 113 0.58 1.70 -5.11
CA GLU A 113 0.47 2.84 -6.03
C GLU A 113 -0.97 3.40 -6.12
N LEU A 114 -1.98 2.53 -5.98
CA LEU A 114 -3.36 2.98 -6.02
C LEU A 114 -3.72 3.81 -4.78
N ALA A 115 -3.20 3.50 -3.59
CA ALA A 115 -3.44 4.29 -2.39
C ALA A 115 -2.98 5.73 -2.57
N GLY A 116 -1.74 5.94 -3.02
CA GLY A 116 -1.20 7.27 -3.31
C GLY A 116 -1.99 8.02 -4.39
N PHE A 117 -2.38 7.31 -5.45
CA PHE A 117 -3.17 7.89 -6.54
C PHE A 117 -4.57 8.35 -6.07
N LEU A 118 -5.26 7.55 -5.24
CA LEU A 118 -6.58 7.89 -4.69
C LEU A 118 -6.53 9.13 -3.80
N VAL A 119 -5.50 9.24 -2.95
CA VAL A 119 -5.27 10.45 -2.14
C VAL A 119 -5.10 11.68 -3.04
N ALA A 120 -4.28 11.59 -4.08
CA ALA A 120 -4.09 12.68 -5.03
C ALA A 120 -5.41 13.07 -5.71
N VAL A 121 -6.25 12.09 -6.10
CA VAL A 121 -7.57 12.35 -6.69
C VAL A 121 -8.50 13.02 -5.68
N ALA A 122 -8.54 12.56 -4.43
CA ALA A 122 -9.36 13.13 -3.36
C ALA A 122 -9.00 14.60 -3.11
N LEU A 123 -7.71 14.91 -3.01
CA LEU A 123 -7.22 16.28 -2.75
C LEU A 123 -7.57 17.28 -3.87
N MET A 124 -7.82 16.80 -5.10
CA MET A 124 -8.27 17.65 -6.21
C MET A 124 -9.78 17.90 -6.22
N ARG A 125 -10.53 17.25 -5.34
CA ARG A 125 -11.98 17.47 -5.22
C ARG A 125 -12.26 18.64 -4.25
N PRO A 126 -13.37 19.35 -4.41
CA PRO A 126 -13.75 20.41 -3.46
C PRO A 126 -13.89 19.91 -2.02
N SER A 127 -14.42 18.70 -1.84
CA SER A 127 -14.62 18.08 -0.51
C SER A 127 -13.34 17.58 0.13
N ARG A 128 -12.32 17.26 -0.67
CA ARG A 128 -11.07 16.60 -0.25
C ARG A 128 -11.26 15.28 0.50
N LYS A 129 -12.37 14.60 0.31
CA LYS A 129 -12.70 13.34 1.00
C LYS A 129 -12.47 12.14 0.09
N LEU A 130 -11.88 11.09 0.63
CA LEU A 130 -11.73 9.79 -0.04
C LEU A 130 -13.10 9.19 -0.40
N ALA A 131 -14.07 9.23 0.50
CA ALA A 131 -15.41 8.70 0.30
C ALA A 131 -16.13 9.25 -0.95
N ASP A 132 -15.72 10.42 -1.44
CA ASP A 132 -16.31 11.02 -2.65
C ASP A 132 -15.59 10.63 -3.95
N VAL A 133 -14.54 9.82 -3.87
CA VAL A 133 -13.79 9.37 -5.05
C VAL A 133 -14.51 8.18 -5.68
N GLU A 134 -14.84 8.32 -6.97
CA GLU A 134 -15.47 7.28 -7.77
C GLU A 134 -14.52 6.81 -8.89
N PRO A 135 -14.68 5.57 -9.39
CA PRO A 135 -13.83 5.02 -10.47
C PRO A 135 -13.74 5.94 -11.70
N ILE A 136 -14.84 6.60 -12.07
CA ILE A 136 -14.84 7.53 -13.19
C ILE A 136 -13.88 8.72 -12.98
N ASN A 137 -13.73 9.17 -11.74
CA ASN A 137 -12.79 10.25 -11.40
C ASN A 137 -11.35 9.78 -11.55
N VAL A 138 -11.05 8.55 -11.10
CA VAL A 138 -9.75 7.91 -11.21
C VAL A 138 -9.37 7.73 -12.68
N ARG A 139 -10.24 7.11 -13.48
CA ARG A 139 -10.03 6.93 -14.93
C ARG A 139 -9.82 8.25 -15.67
N LYS A 140 -10.53 9.31 -15.29
CA LYS A 140 -10.33 10.64 -15.85
C LYS A 140 -8.92 11.17 -15.54
N ARG A 141 -8.46 11.02 -14.29
CA ARG A 141 -7.13 11.49 -13.88
C ARG A 141 -6.00 10.64 -14.45
N MET A 142 -6.21 9.35 -14.67
CA MET A 142 -5.24 8.49 -15.37
C MET A 142 -4.90 8.99 -16.78
N LYS A 143 -5.82 9.66 -17.47
CA LYS A 143 -5.58 10.24 -18.81
C LYS A 143 -4.69 11.48 -18.76
N ASP A 144 -4.60 12.14 -17.62
CA ASP A 144 -3.74 13.32 -17.42
C ASP A 144 -2.34 12.86 -16.99
N LYS A 145 -1.38 12.90 -17.93
CA LYS A 145 0.00 12.46 -17.70
C LYS A 145 0.77 13.36 -16.71
N ALA A 146 0.32 14.62 -16.51
CA ALA A 146 0.95 15.53 -15.56
C ALA A 146 0.47 15.30 -14.13
N PHE A 147 -0.74 14.75 -13.97
CA PHE A 147 -1.30 14.46 -12.66
C PHE A 147 -0.62 13.24 -12.03
N ALA A 148 -0.18 13.36 -10.76
CA ALA A 148 0.51 12.29 -10.02
C ALA A 148 1.54 11.56 -10.92
N ARG A 149 2.45 12.33 -11.55
CA ARG A 149 3.35 11.85 -12.61
C ARG A 149 4.28 10.73 -12.16
N ALA A 150 4.57 10.66 -10.87
CA ALA A 150 5.42 9.61 -10.29
C ALA A 150 4.76 8.23 -10.26
N VAL A 151 3.41 8.17 -10.35
CA VAL A 151 2.65 6.91 -10.31
C VAL A 151 2.53 6.33 -11.73
N PRO A 152 3.16 5.20 -12.07
CA PRO A 152 3.02 4.55 -13.37
C PRO A 152 1.59 4.00 -13.54
N ARG A 153 0.91 4.39 -14.62
CA ARG A 153 -0.49 3.99 -14.87
C ARG A 153 -0.66 2.51 -15.13
N GLU A 154 0.34 1.91 -15.74
CA GLU A 154 0.43 0.47 -15.97
C GLU A 154 0.44 -0.33 -14.68
N MET A 155 1.09 0.14 -13.62
CA MET A 155 1.11 -0.53 -12.32
C MET A 155 -0.27 -0.53 -11.66
N LEU A 156 -1.05 0.56 -11.80
CA LEU A 156 -2.43 0.61 -11.28
C LEU A 156 -3.33 -0.46 -11.90
N LEU A 157 -3.17 -0.70 -13.22
CA LEU A 157 -3.95 -1.71 -13.93
C LEU A 157 -3.43 -3.12 -13.65
N ALA A 158 -2.11 -3.30 -13.64
CA ALA A 158 -1.46 -4.58 -13.34
C ALA A 158 -1.81 -5.06 -11.92
N GLY A 159 -1.82 -4.17 -10.92
CA GLY A 159 -2.21 -4.51 -9.56
C GLY A 159 -3.63 -5.09 -9.48
N ALA A 160 -4.60 -4.48 -10.16
CA ALA A 160 -5.96 -5.00 -10.21
C ALA A 160 -6.03 -6.38 -10.90
N GLU A 161 -5.29 -6.55 -12.01
CA GLU A 161 -5.21 -7.82 -12.75
C GLU A 161 -4.58 -8.91 -11.89
N GLU A 162 -3.46 -8.64 -11.21
CA GLU A 162 -2.76 -9.61 -10.36
C GLU A 162 -3.61 -10.14 -9.21
N ILE A 163 -4.50 -9.29 -8.64
CA ILE A 163 -5.42 -9.73 -7.59
C ILE A 163 -6.73 -10.32 -8.12
N GLY A 164 -6.92 -10.37 -9.45
CA GLY A 164 -8.09 -10.96 -10.09
C GLY A 164 -9.38 -10.13 -9.95
N VAL A 165 -9.27 -8.81 -9.82
CA VAL A 165 -10.40 -7.88 -9.65
C VAL A 165 -10.40 -6.87 -10.79
N ASP A 166 -11.58 -6.52 -11.34
CA ASP A 166 -11.62 -5.44 -12.32
C ASP A 166 -11.22 -4.10 -11.69
N PHE A 167 -10.65 -3.20 -12.50
CA PHE A 167 -10.06 -1.97 -11.99
C PHE A 167 -11.06 -1.06 -11.27
N ASP A 168 -12.31 -0.94 -11.74
CA ASP A 168 -13.30 -0.07 -11.10
C ASP A 168 -13.75 -0.64 -9.75
N THR A 169 -13.87 -1.96 -9.67
CA THR A 169 -14.12 -2.67 -8.40
C THR A 169 -12.93 -2.50 -7.45
N HIS A 170 -11.69 -2.62 -7.94
CA HIS A 170 -10.49 -2.39 -7.13
C HIS A 170 -10.45 -0.97 -6.56
N VAL A 171 -10.71 0.05 -7.39
CA VAL A 171 -10.83 1.45 -6.93
C VAL A 171 -11.90 1.59 -5.85
N SER A 172 -13.09 1.04 -6.07
CA SER A 172 -14.20 1.15 -5.12
C SER A 172 -13.89 0.48 -3.78
N ASN A 173 -13.26 -0.70 -3.82
CA ASN A 173 -12.81 -1.41 -2.63
C ASN A 173 -11.75 -0.60 -1.88
N MET A 174 -10.74 -0.12 -2.58
CA MET A 174 -9.68 0.70 -1.96
C MET A 174 -10.25 1.97 -1.32
N VAL A 175 -11.14 2.70 -2.00
CA VAL A 175 -11.81 3.87 -1.41
C VAL A 175 -12.49 3.50 -0.10
N ARG A 176 -13.26 2.41 -0.06
CA ARG A 176 -13.95 1.93 1.14
C ARG A 176 -12.99 1.59 2.27
N TYR A 177 -11.86 0.93 1.97
CA TYR A 177 -10.86 0.54 2.98
C TYR A 177 -10.09 1.77 3.50
N LEU A 178 -9.62 2.63 2.61
CA LEU A 178 -8.85 3.81 2.98
C LEU A 178 -9.67 4.84 3.77
N ASP A 179 -10.98 4.93 3.49
CA ASP A 179 -11.87 5.84 4.22
C ASP A 179 -11.97 5.51 5.72
N THR A 180 -11.73 4.25 6.10
CA THR A 180 -11.72 3.82 7.51
C THR A 180 -10.61 4.46 8.34
N VAL A 181 -9.53 4.91 7.70
CA VAL A 181 -8.37 5.56 8.33
C VAL A 181 -8.16 7.00 7.84
N ALA A 182 -9.11 7.55 7.07
CA ALA A 182 -8.98 8.88 6.46
C ALA A 182 -8.70 9.99 7.51
N ALA A 183 -9.39 9.95 8.65
CA ALA A 183 -9.19 10.90 9.74
C ALA A 183 -7.78 10.83 10.34
N ASP A 184 -7.17 9.64 10.44
CA ASP A 184 -5.84 9.42 11.01
C ASP A 184 -4.74 10.01 10.11
N VAL A 185 -5.00 10.09 8.80
CA VAL A 185 -4.06 10.65 7.81
C VAL A 185 -4.41 12.09 7.39
N GLY A 186 -5.49 12.65 7.93
CA GLY A 186 -5.88 14.04 7.69
C GLY A 186 -6.59 14.29 6.35
N LEU A 187 -7.44 13.34 5.95
CA LEU A 187 -8.28 13.37 4.75
C LEU A 187 -9.77 13.41 5.11
#